data_d74e23f2844160953684319a92e60602
#
_entry.id   d74e23f2844160953684319a92e60602
#
_cell.length_a   1.000
_cell.length_b   1.000
_cell.length_c   1.000
_cell.angle_alpha   90.00
_cell.angle_beta   90.00
_cell.angle_gamma   90.00
#
_symmetry.space_group_name_H-M   'P 1'
#
loop_
_entity.id
_entity.type
_entity.pdbx_description
1 polymer ?
#
loop_
_entity_poly.entity_id
_entity_poly.type
_entity_poly.pdbx_seq_one_letter_code
_entity_poly.pdbx_strand_id
1 'polypeptide(L)'
;AASVVCGADGRPGTRPVGAVSQGRVNTPSQAPGTPGQAVIDYACQFIGNPYVWGGTSLTNGADCSGFVQSVYAHFGVSLPRTTYDMVNSGYAVSYEEALPGDLILYDGHVGLYMGDGTIVNAMNEADGIGICSATYTDIIAVRRVL
;
A
#
# COMPACT_ATOMS: atom_id res chain seq x y z
N ALA A 1 18.46 5.76 1.14
CA ALA A 1 18.10 7.00 0.85
C ALA A 1 16.68 7.09 0.46
N ALA A 2 16.31 6.35 -0.46
CA ALA A 2 14.96 6.37 -0.78
C ALA A 2 14.16 6.04 0.41
N SER A 3 14.63 5.13 1.17
CA SER A 3 13.88 4.74 2.32
C SER A 3 13.75 5.89 3.28
N VAL A 4 14.69 6.74 3.29
CA VAL A 4 14.58 7.85 4.15
C VAL A 4 13.40 8.70 3.74
N VAL A 5 13.23 8.86 2.49
CA VAL A 5 12.12 9.59 2.02
C VAL A 5 10.83 8.96 2.46
N CYS A 6 10.76 7.68 2.33
CA CYS A 6 9.58 6.99 2.74
C CYS A 6 9.30 7.21 4.20
N GLY A 7 10.28 7.05 4.98
CA GLY A 7 10.05 7.14 6.39
C GLY A 7 9.67 8.51 6.85
N ALA A 8 10.23 9.46 6.23
CA ALA A 8 10.02 10.77 6.68
C ALA A 8 8.60 11.21 6.59
N ASP A 9 7.97 10.78 5.56
CA ASP A 9 6.69 11.20 5.43
C ASP A 9 5.78 10.63 6.26
N GLY A 10 6.13 9.70 6.89
CA GLY A 10 5.29 8.99 7.65
C GLY A 10 4.31 9.80 8.34
N ARG A 11 4.38 11.00 8.31
CA ARG A 11 3.52 11.70 8.94
C ARG A 11 2.32 11.52 8.50
N PRO A 12 1.90 10.80 8.51
CA PRO A 12 0.86 10.49 8.03
C PRO A 12 -0.22 10.85 8.70
N GLY A 13 -0.09 10.54 9.14
CA GLY A 13 -1.02 10.62 9.54
C GLY A 13 -1.58 11.72 9.62
N THR A 14 -1.24 12.12 9.56
CA THR A 14 -1.54 13.20 9.64
C THR A 14 -2.62 13.51 8.99
N ARG A 15 -2.82 13.19 8.51
CA ARG A 15 -3.58 13.53 7.92
C ARG A 15 -4.53 13.31 8.13
N PRO A 16 -4.43 13.10 8.28
CA PRO A 16 -5.23 12.93 8.44
C PRO A 16 -6.04 12.81 8.56
N VAL A 17 -6.10 12.79 8.37
CA VAL A 17 -6.61 12.80 8.41
C VAL A 17 -7.31 12.86 8.48
N GLY A 18 -7.28 13.05 8.32
CA GLY A 18 -7.82 13.44 8.31
C GLY A 18 -8.52 13.48 8.22
N ALA A 19 -8.52 13.64 7.96
CA ALA A 19 -8.97 14.01 7.82
C ALA A 19 -9.73 13.99 7.73
N VAL A 20 -9.75 14.05 7.54
CA VAL A 20 -10.26 14.28 7.38
C VAL A 20 -10.93 14.19 7.40
N SER A 21 -11.08 14.29 7.29
CA SER A 21 -11.52 14.47 7.20
C SER A 21 -12.11 14.35 7.14
N GLN A 22 -12.33 14.54 6.94
CA GLN A 22 -12.75 14.70 6.78
C GLN A 22 -13.32 14.60 6.56
N GLY A 23 -13.55 14.61 6.34
CA GLY A 23 -13.99 14.92 6.02
C GLY A 23 -14.55 14.62 5.63
N ARG A 24 -14.75 14.72 5.17
CA ARG A 24 -15.06 14.66 4.68
C ARG A 24 -15.73 14.43 4.25
N VAL A 25 -16.02 14.44 3.98
CA VAL A 25 -16.50 14.33 3.48
C VAL A 25 -16.88 14.00 2.74
N ASN A 26 -17.15 14.05 2.26
CA ASN A 26 -17.43 13.85 1.53
C ASN A 26 -17.57 13.44 0.85
N THR A 27 -17.63 13.35 0.62
CA THR A 27 -17.63 12.95 -0.08
C THR A 27 -17.95 12.12 -0.34
N PRO A 28 -18.31 12.33 -0.78
CA PRO A 28 -19.02 11.29 -0.82
C PRO A 28 -18.41 10.22 -1.37
N SER A 29 -17.94 10.25 -2.19
CA SER A 29 -17.42 9.22 -2.70
C SER A 29 -16.44 8.78 -1.96
N GLN A 30 -15.78 9.32 -1.63
CA GLN A 30 -14.86 8.86 -0.98
C GLN A 30 -15.29 8.54 0.04
N ALA A 31 -16.04 8.40 -0.11
CA ALA A 31 -16.66 8.00 0.97
C ALA A 31 -15.90 7.08 1.70
N PRO A 32 -16.02 7.11 2.93
CA PRO A 32 -15.29 6.23 3.77
C PRO A 32 -15.62 4.81 3.52
N GLY A 33 -16.61 4.54 2.85
CA GLY A 33 -16.94 3.16 2.64
C GLY A 33 -16.34 2.51 1.43
N THR A 34 -15.48 3.16 0.71
CA THR A 34 -14.94 2.51 -0.49
C THR A 34 -14.07 1.33 -0.12
N PRO A 35 -14.13 0.25 -0.87
CA PRO A 35 -13.31 -0.92 -0.57
C PRO A 35 -11.82 -0.61 -0.56
N GLY A 36 -11.37 0.21 -1.49
CA GLY A 36 -9.95 0.55 -1.53
C GLY A 36 -9.50 1.32 -0.33
N GLN A 37 -10.30 2.26 0.14
CA GLN A 37 -9.94 3.02 1.33
C GLN A 37 -9.89 2.13 2.56
N ALA A 38 -10.81 1.16 2.66
CA ALA A 38 -10.79 0.22 3.77
C ALA A 38 -9.51 -0.60 3.78
N VAL A 39 -9.03 -0.99 2.61
CA VAL A 39 -7.77 -1.74 2.50
C VAL A 39 -6.62 -0.89 3.02
N ILE A 40 -6.57 0.38 2.65
CA ILE A 40 -5.52 1.28 3.08
C ILE A 40 -5.60 1.52 4.59
N ASP A 41 -6.78 1.73 5.12
CA ASP A 41 -6.94 1.95 6.56
C ASP A 41 -6.45 0.73 7.35
N TYR A 42 -6.76 -0.45 6.88
CA TYR A 42 -6.28 -1.67 7.53
C TYR A 42 -4.76 -1.79 7.43
N ALA A 43 -4.21 -1.55 6.24
CA ALA A 43 -2.78 -1.67 6.02
C ALA A 43 -1.99 -0.70 6.89
N CYS A 44 -2.50 0.50 7.08
CA CYS A 44 -1.80 1.53 7.85
C CYS A 44 -1.70 1.21 9.34
N GLN A 45 -2.51 0.29 9.83
CA GLN A 45 -2.39 -0.12 11.23
C GLN A 45 -1.07 -0.80 11.53
N PHE A 46 -0.39 -1.28 10.51
CA PHE A 46 0.84 -2.06 10.69
C PHE A 46 2.10 -1.24 10.41
N ILE A 47 1.97 0.06 10.16
CA ILE A 47 3.13 0.93 9.97
C ILE A 47 3.99 0.87 11.23
N GLY A 48 5.29 0.69 11.03
CA GLY A 48 6.24 0.54 12.13
C GLY A 48 6.60 -0.89 12.45
N ASN A 49 5.84 -1.84 11.94
CA ASN A 49 6.13 -3.26 12.18
C ASN A 49 7.28 -3.72 11.30
N PRO A 50 7.94 -4.81 11.66
CA PRO A 50 9.19 -5.18 10.98
C PRO A 50 9.00 -5.75 9.59
N TYR A 51 10.05 -5.59 8.79
CA TYR A 51 10.19 -6.28 7.51
C TYR A 51 11.00 -7.54 7.74
N VAL A 52 10.52 -8.68 7.22
CA VAL A 52 11.28 -9.92 7.26
C VAL A 52 11.19 -10.56 5.88
N TRP A 53 12.35 -10.84 5.28
CA TRP A 53 12.41 -11.48 3.97
C TRP A 53 11.70 -12.83 4.02
N GLY A 54 10.78 -13.05 3.12
CA GLY A 54 10.00 -14.28 3.12
C GLY A 54 8.85 -14.30 4.09
N GLY A 55 8.67 -13.24 4.87
CA GLY A 55 7.63 -13.20 5.89
C GLY A 55 6.28 -12.78 5.35
N THR A 56 5.24 -13.23 6.02
CA THR A 56 3.86 -12.88 5.68
C THR A 56 3.07 -12.46 6.91
N SER A 57 3.72 -12.17 8.01
CA SER A 57 3.04 -11.75 9.23
C SER A 57 2.99 -10.24 9.30
N LEU A 58 1.79 -9.69 9.41
CA LEU A 58 1.63 -8.24 9.49
C LEU A 58 2.18 -7.67 10.79
N THR A 59 2.33 -8.49 11.82
CA THR A 59 2.82 -8.03 13.12
C THR A 59 4.24 -8.45 13.41
N ASN A 60 4.66 -9.64 12.95
CA ASN A 60 5.97 -10.19 13.29
C ASN A 60 6.99 -10.06 12.17
N GLY A 61 6.57 -9.71 10.99
CA GLY A 61 7.48 -9.47 9.88
C GLY A 61 6.93 -9.96 8.55
N ALA A 62 6.96 -9.07 7.57
CA ALA A 62 6.51 -9.38 6.21
C ALA A 62 7.44 -8.70 5.23
N ASP A 63 7.64 -9.33 4.07
CA ASP A 63 8.31 -8.64 2.97
C ASP A 63 7.25 -7.90 2.14
N CYS A 64 7.66 -7.25 1.04
CA CYS A 64 6.74 -6.37 0.33
C CYS A 64 5.52 -7.12 -0.21
N SER A 65 5.73 -8.26 -0.86
CA SER A 65 4.61 -9.02 -1.39
C SER A 65 3.85 -9.73 -0.29
N GLY A 66 4.53 -10.17 0.75
CA GLY A 66 3.87 -10.80 1.90
C GLY A 66 2.96 -9.83 2.63
N PHE A 67 3.38 -8.58 2.75
CA PHE A 67 2.54 -7.53 3.33
C PHE A 67 1.26 -7.34 2.52
N VAL A 68 1.40 -7.14 1.22
CA VAL A 68 0.25 -6.92 0.34
C VAL A 68 -0.66 -8.14 0.32
N GLN A 69 -0.07 -9.34 0.22
CA GLN A 69 -0.85 -10.57 0.23
C GLN A 69 -1.66 -10.71 1.50
N SER A 70 -1.04 -10.43 2.64
CA SER A 70 -1.71 -10.60 3.93
C SER A 70 -2.78 -9.55 4.17
N VAL A 71 -2.55 -8.32 3.73
CA VAL A 71 -3.55 -7.26 3.84
C VAL A 71 -4.80 -7.66 3.03
N TYR A 72 -4.59 -8.09 1.79
CA TYR A 72 -5.73 -8.46 0.96
C TYR A 72 -6.41 -9.74 1.42
N ALA A 73 -5.67 -10.67 2.02
CA ALA A 73 -6.27 -11.87 2.59
C ALA A 73 -7.31 -11.53 3.66
N HIS A 74 -7.06 -10.48 4.43
CA HIS A 74 -8.02 -10.03 5.43
C HIS A 74 -9.36 -9.66 4.79
N PHE A 75 -9.35 -9.20 3.55
CA PHE A 75 -10.57 -8.80 2.85
C PHE A 75 -11.09 -9.90 1.92
N GLY A 76 -10.54 -11.11 2.04
CA GLY A 76 -11.04 -12.23 1.24
C GLY A 76 -10.49 -12.28 -0.18
N VAL A 77 -9.46 -11.51 -0.49
CA VAL A 77 -8.86 -11.50 -1.82
C VAL A 77 -7.57 -12.29 -1.77
N SER A 78 -7.47 -13.31 -2.63
CA SER A 78 -6.30 -14.18 -2.68
C SER A 78 -5.33 -13.65 -3.72
N LEU A 79 -4.12 -13.33 -3.31
CA LEU A 79 -3.10 -12.82 -4.20
C LEU A 79 -1.91 -13.77 -4.29
N PRO A 80 -1.16 -13.73 -5.39
CA PRO A 80 0.06 -14.52 -5.50
C PRO A 80 1.08 -14.10 -4.45
N ARG A 81 2.04 -14.98 -4.20
CA ARG A 81 3.05 -14.73 -3.16
C ARG A 81 4.14 -13.76 -3.60
N THR A 82 4.42 -13.65 -4.90
CA THR A 82 5.57 -12.89 -5.38
C THR A 82 5.13 -11.70 -6.22
N THR A 83 6.01 -10.70 -6.29
CA THR A 83 5.74 -9.53 -7.12
C THR A 83 5.69 -9.91 -8.60
N TYR A 84 6.48 -10.91 -9.00
CA TYR A 84 6.50 -11.32 -10.39
C TYR A 84 5.14 -11.84 -10.85
N ASP A 85 4.43 -12.50 -9.98
CA ASP A 85 3.11 -13.02 -10.30
C ASP A 85 2.03 -11.97 -10.10
N MET A 86 2.23 -11.04 -9.18
CA MET A 86 1.24 -10.01 -8.91
C MET A 86 1.02 -9.07 -10.09
N VAL A 87 2.00 -8.95 -10.99
CA VAL A 87 1.83 -8.09 -12.16
C VAL A 87 0.71 -8.58 -13.06
N ASN A 88 0.26 -9.81 -12.88
CA ASN A 88 -0.84 -10.37 -13.67
C ASN A 88 -2.14 -10.44 -12.87
N SER A 89 -2.18 -9.92 -11.65
CA SER A 89 -3.38 -9.99 -10.83
C SER A 89 -4.38 -8.91 -11.24
N GLY A 90 -5.65 -9.21 -11.13
CA GLY A 90 -6.69 -8.24 -11.44
C GLY A 90 -6.59 -7.71 -12.85
N TYR A 91 -6.74 -6.40 -13.00
CA TYR A 91 -6.64 -5.79 -14.32
C TYR A 91 -5.78 -4.52 -14.26
N ALA A 92 -5.26 -4.14 -15.42
CA ALA A 92 -4.32 -3.02 -15.52
C ALA A 92 -5.05 -1.68 -15.42
N VAL A 93 -4.40 -0.75 -14.74
CA VAL A 93 -4.91 0.61 -14.58
C VAL A 93 -3.74 1.55 -14.84
N SER A 94 -3.97 2.71 -15.43
CA SER A 94 -2.89 3.69 -15.56
C SER A 94 -2.61 4.31 -14.19
N TYR A 95 -1.40 4.80 -14.03
CA TYR A 95 -1.07 5.44 -12.75
C TYR A 95 -1.96 6.66 -12.50
N GLU A 96 -2.29 7.39 -13.56
CA GLU A 96 -3.15 8.56 -13.43
C GLU A 96 -4.53 8.22 -12.92
N GLU A 97 -4.97 6.98 -13.14
CA GLU A 97 -6.28 6.54 -12.68
C GLU A 97 -6.21 5.69 -11.45
N ALA A 98 -5.04 5.58 -10.84
CA ALA A 98 -4.89 4.74 -9.65
C ALA A 98 -5.73 5.25 -8.49
N LEU A 99 -6.32 4.31 -7.77
CA LEU A 99 -7.16 4.61 -6.61
C LEU A 99 -6.60 3.92 -5.37
N PRO A 100 -7.01 4.36 -4.18
CA PRO A 100 -6.54 3.70 -2.96
C PRO A 100 -6.78 2.19 -3.01
N GLY A 101 -5.79 1.44 -2.63
CA GLY A 101 -5.85 -0.02 -2.63
C GLY A 101 -5.29 -0.67 -3.87
N ASP A 102 -5.04 0.09 -4.94
CA ASP A 102 -4.42 -0.49 -6.13
C ASP A 102 -2.98 -0.91 -5.82
N LEU A 103 -2.53 -1.97 -6.47
CA LEU A 103 -1.17 -2.43 -6.34
C LEU A 103 -0.28 -1.63 -7.27
N ILE A 104 0.77 -1.03 -6.72
CA ILE A 104 1.80 -0.36 -7.52
C ILE A 104 3.00 -1.28 -7.54
N LEU A 105 3.36 -1.73 -8.72
CA LEU A 105 4.41 -2.73 -8.89
C LEU A 105 5.65 -2.11 -9.52
N TYR A 106 6.78 -2.49 -8.97
CA TYR A 106 8.11 -2.04 -9.41
C TYR A 106 8.93 -3.29 -9.69
N ASP A 107 10.12 -3.12 -10.21
CA ASP A 107 11.01 -4.26 -10.40
C ASP A 107 11.36 -4.86 -9.04
N GLY A 108 10.75 -5.97 -8.73
CA GLY A 108 11.02 -6.68 -7.47
C GLY A 108 10.37 -6.08 -6.23
N HIS A 109 9.39 -5.20 -6.38
CA HIS A 109 8.76 -4.57 -5.22
C HIS A 109 7.29 -4.27 -5.49
N VAL A 110 6.51 -4.12 -4.43
CA VAL A 110 5.10 -3.77 -4.55
C VAL A 110 4.67 -2.96 -3.33
N GLY A 111 3.76 -2.04 -3.54
CA GLY A 111 3.11 -1.29 -2.46
C GLY A 111 1.65 -1.07 -2.78
N LEU A 112 0.93 -0.56 -1.80
CA LEU A 112 -0.50 -0.25 -1.94
C LEU A 112 -0.66 1.26 -2.07
N TYR A 113 -1.33 1.67 -3.13
CA TYR A 113 -1.51 3.10 -3.40
C TYR A 113 -2.46 3.72 -2.38
N MET A 114 -2.11 4.88 -1.88
CA MET A 114 -2.89 5.54 -0.84
C MET A 114 -3.81 6.63 -1.40
N GLY A 115 -3.71 6.95 -2.69
CA GLY A 115 -4.58 7.92 -3.32
C GLY A 115 -4.00 9.31 -3.42
N ASP A 116 -2.84 9.55 -2.82
CA ASP A 116 -2.25 10.89 -2.78
C ASP A 116 -0.83 10.92 -3.30
N GLY A 117 -0.46 9.98 -4.12
CA GLY A 117 0.91 9.90 -4.66
C GLY A 117 1.86 9.11 -3.78
N THR A 118 1.36 8.48 -2.73
CA THR A 118 2.19 7.67 -1.83
C THR A 118 1.71 6.24 -1.80
N ILE A 119 2.59 5.35 -1.31
CA ILE A 119 2.25 3.95 -1.08
C ILE A 119 2.54 3.58 0.36
N VAL A 120 1.78 2.64 0.90
CA VAL A 120 2.12 1.97 2.14
C VAL A 120 2.70 0.62 1.74
N ASN A 121 3.85 0.28 2.30
CA ASN A 121 4.59 -0.91 1.85
C ASN A 121 5.56 -1.39 2.92
N ALA A 122 5.97 -2.66 2.81
CA ALA A 122 7.05 -3.18 3.63
C ALA A 122 8.34 -2.92 2.85
N MET A 123 9.15 -2.00 3.34
CA MET A 123 10.24 -1.41 2.57
C MET A 123 11.53 -2.22 2.60
N ASN A 124 12.06 -2.41 3.77
CA ASN A 124 13.31 -3.14 3.98
C ASN A 124 13.49 -3.37 5.47
N GLU A 125 14.55 -4.10 5.83
CA GLU A 125 14.76 -4.45 7.24
C GLU A 125 15.05 -3.25 8.13
N ALA A 126 15.60 -2.20 7.56
CA ALA A 126 15.91 -1.02 8.37
C ALA A 126 14.65 -0.19 8.65
N ASP A 127 13.75 -0.11 7.70
CA ASP A 127 12.61 0.80 7.81
C ASP A 127 11.30 0.11 8.12
N GLY A 128 11.20 -1.18 7.85
CA GLY A 128 9.95 -1.91 8.10
C GLY A 128 8.82 -1.46 7.22
N ILE A 129 7.61 -1.50 7.76
CA ILE A 129 6.41 -1.09 7.05
C ILE A 129 6.22 0.41 7.23
N GLY A 130 6.02 1.11 6.14
CA GLY A 130 5.86 2.55 6.18
C GLY A 130 5.35 3.13 4.88
N ILE A 131 5.42 4.44 4.77
CA ILE A 131 4.88 5.19 3.65
C ILE A 131 6.01 5.85 2.90
N CYS A 132 5.94 5.82 1.57
CA CYS A 132 6.89 6.57 0.74
C CYS A 132 6.22 6.99 -0.56
N SER A 133 6.94 7.78 -1.37
CA SER A 133 6.42 8.24 -2.64
C SER A 133 6.16 7.07 -3.57
N ALA A 134 5.02 7.07 -4.24
CA ALA A 134 4.70 6.04 -5.21
C ALA A 134 5.63 6.11 -6.43
N THR A 135 6.21 7.27 -6.69
CA THR A 135 7.08 7.46 -7.84
C THR A 135 8.55 7.52 -7.46
N TYR A 136 8.92 6.89 -6.34
CA TYR A 136 10.32 6.90 -5.92
C TYR A 136 11.23 6.14 -6.89
N THR A 137 10.67 5.27 -7.69
CA THR A 137 11.39 4.58 -8.76
C THR A 137 10.37 4.23 -9.86
N ASP A 138 10.83 3.60 -10.93
CA ASP A 138 9.96 3.34 -12.08
C ASP A 138 8.87 2.36 -11.74
N ILE A 139 7.65 2.70 -12.10
CA ILE A 139 6.50 1.82 -11.93
C ILE A 139 6.39 0.94 -13.16
N ILE A 140 6.30 -0.36 -12.97
CA ILE A 140 6.16 -1.28 -14.10
C ILE A 140 4.71 -1.70 -14.33
N ALA A 141 3.87 -1.61 -13.33
CA ALA A 141 2.46 -1.97 -13.49
C ALA A 141 1.65 -1.39 -12.34
N VAL A 142 0.39 -1.09 -12.63
CA VAL A 142 -0.60 -0.77 -11.61
C VAL A 142 -1.75 -1.73 -11.83
N ARG A 143 -2.12 -2.48 -10.78
CA ARG A 143 -3.15 -3.51 -10.91
C ARG A 143 -4.26 -3.28 -9.91
N ARG A 144 -5.49 -3.44 -10.35
CA ARG A 144 -6.65 -3.32 -9.46
C ARG A 144 -7.25 -4.69 -9.25
N VAL A 145 -7.35 -5.09 -8.00
CA VAL A 145 -7.84 -6.42 -7.63
C VAL A 145 -9.15 -6.37 -6.86
N LEU A 146 -9.68 -5.21 -6.65
CA LEU A 146 -10.97 -5.03 -6.00
C LEU A 146 -12.14 -4.99 -6.98
#